data_2edc3e3c197e084eb5b4a87fa38402ba
#
_entry.id   2edc3e3c197e084eb5b4a87fa38402ba
#
_cell.length_a   1.000
_cell.length_b   1.000
_cell.length_c   1.000
_cell.angle_alpha   90.00
_cell.angle_beta   90.00
_cell.angle_gamma   90.00
#
_symmetry.space_group_name_H-M   'P 1'
#
loop_
_entity.id
_entity.type
_entity.pdbx_description
1 polymer ?
#
loop_
_entity_poly.entity_id
_entity_poly.type
_entity_poly.pdbx_seq_one_letter_code
_entity_poly.pdbx_strand_id
1 'polypeptide(L)'
;MEPKKYLLFVTLPYAYSILRPLEHEIRRRGDSAAWFIEADCPVALEEGEVHLKTIREAVDYNPVAVFAPGNYIPDFFPGVKVALFHGYAIQKRIEAIDDHFTVRGWFDIYCTQGPSSTPYFKELERQYGFFRVYETGWPKADTYFSPETQLRPRNDRPVILYPPTFTRNVCSAPHLMKEIELLAKTKPWDWIITFHPKLTDPDIIAGYKRIAAENDNVTFFEGPDKMSLLQRADAMLCDSSSIILGSCSSQTRRHLPQFIPAPI
;
A
#
# COMPACT_ATOMS: atom_id res chain seq x y z
N MET A 1 2.78 -22.35 26.22
CA MET A 1 3.99 -22.04 25.41
C MET A 1 4.38 -20.62 25.75
N GLU A 2 5.65 -20.31 25.86
CA GLU A 2 6.09 -18.92 26.03
C GLU A 2 5.71 -18.11 24.79
N PRO A 3 5.31 -16.83 24.97
CA PRO A 3 5.02 -15.94 23.84
C PRO A 3 6.22 -15.81 22.92
N LYS A 4 5.99 -15.96 21.62
CA LYS A 4 7.04 -15.73 20.62
C LYS A 4 7.27 -14.25 20.44
N LYS A 5 8.50 -13.88 20.11
CA LYS A 5 8.90 -12.49 19.85
C LYS A 5 9.14 -12.28 18.37
N TYR A 6 8.62 -11.19 17.84
CA TYR A 6 8.77 -10.81 16.43
C TYR A 6 9.34 -9.41 16.31
N LEU A 7 10.23 -9.18 15.36
CA LEU A 7 10.81 -7.86 15.08
C LEU A 7 10.20 -7.30 13.79
N LEU A 8 9.73 -6.07 13.84
CA LEU A 8 9.20 -5.33 12.71
C LEU A 8 10.24 -4.30 12.28
N PHE A 9 10.91 -4.55 11.16
CA PHE A 9 12.03 -3.74 10.69
C PHE A 9 11.57 -2.69 9.67
N VAL A 10 11.80 -1.42 9.97
CA VAL A 10 11.33 -0.26 9.19
C VAL A 10 12.51 0.51 8.62
N THR A 11 12.57 0.58 7.30
CA THR A 11 13.56 1.37 6.56
C THR A 11 12.97 2.63 5.93
N LEU A 12 11.65 2.63 5.66
CA LEU A 12 10.94 3.73 5.02
C LEU A 12 9.51 3.86 5.58
N PRO A 13 8.90 5.07 5.57
CA PRO A 13 7.62 5.33 6.23
C PRO A 13 6.44 4.47 5.77
N TYR A 14 6.45 3.98 4.53
CA TYR A 14 5.38 3.09 4.03
C TYR A 14 5.29 1.76 4.80
N ALA A 15 6.37 1.35 5.48
CA ALA A 15 6.43 0.09 6.22
C ALA A 15 5.40 0.03 7.36
N TYR A 16 5.12 1.15 8.02
CA TYR A 16 4.16 1.18 9.13
C TYR A 16 2.78 0.65 8.72
N SER A 17 2.25 1.11 7.59
CA SER A 17 0.92 0.68 7.11
C SER A 17 0.86 -0.78 6.68
N ILE A 18 2.00 -1.43 6.46
CA ILE A 18 2.10 -2.85 6.06
C ILE A 18 2.31 -3.74 7.30
N LEU A 19 3.10 -3.26 8.24
CA LEU A 19 3.50 -4.06 9.40
C LEU A 19 2.49 -4.00 10.56
N ARG A 20 1.71 -2.91 10.72
CA ARG A 20 0.70 -2.80 11.79
C ARG A 20 -0.38 -3.86 11.75
N PRO A 21 -1.01 -4.20 10.62
CA PRO A 21 -1.95 -5.31 10.57
C PRO A 21 -1.33 -6.63 11.04
N LEU A 22 -0.06 -6.86 10.69
CA LEU A 22 0.67 -8.03 11.17
C LEU A 22 0.95 -7.96 12.67
N GLU A 23 1.34 -6.79 13.20
CA GLU A 23 1.52 -6.60 14.65
C GLU A 23 0.23 -6.89 15.43
N HIS A 24 -0.90 -6.35 14.96
CA HIS A 24 -2.20 -6.60 15.59
C HIS A 24 -2.50 -8.10 15.64
N GLU A 25 -2.24 -8.83 14.56
CA GLU A 25 -2.47 -10.28 14.53
C GLU A 25 -1.49 -11.05 15.42
N ILE A 26 -0.22 -10.66 15.49
CA ILE A 26 0.76 -11.22 16.42
C ILE A 26 0.28 -11.06 17.86
N ARG A 27 -0.12 -9.87 18.24
CA ARG A 27 -0.62 -9.58 19.60
C ARG A 27 -1.93 -10.30 19.90
N ARG A 28 -2.85 -10.38 18.92
CA ARG A 28 -4.10 -11.13 19.07
C ARG A 28 -3.88 -12.61 19.35
N ARG A 29 -2.78 -13.18 18.86
CA ARG A 29 -2.37 -14.57 19.16
C ARG A 29 -1.66 -14.74 20.50
N GLY A 30 -1.46 -13.68 21.26
CA GLY A 30 -0.78 -13.71 22.54
C GLY A 30 0.76 -13.67 22.42
N ASP A 31 1.28 -13.38 21.25
CA ASP A 31 2.70 -13.20 21.00
C ASP A 31 3.11 -11.72 21.12
N SER A 32 4.41 -11.44 21.06
CA SER A 32 4.99 -10.10 21.24
C SER A 32 5.62 -9.59 19.95
N ALA A 33 5.42 -8.31 19.65
CA ALA A 33 6.10 -7.62 18.56
C ALA A 33 6.81 -6.37 19.07
N ALA A 34 7.97 -6.06 18.48
CA ALA A 34 8.69 -4.83 18.72
C ALA A 34 9.19 -4.24 17.39
N TRP A 35 9.37 -2.93 17.37
CA TRP A 35 9.76 -2.17 16.19
C TRP A 35 11.22 -1.77 16.27
N PHE A 36 11.97 -1.96 15.19
CA PHE A 36 13.28 -1.37 14.98
C PHE A 36 13.23 -0.51 13.73
N ILE A 37 13.57 0.77 13.89
CA ILE A 37 13.42 1.79 12.85
C ILE A 37 14.81 2.31 12.51
N GLU A 38 15.19 2.31 11.23
CA GLU A 38 16.46 2.87 10.79
C GLU A 38 16.55 4.38 11.08
N ALA A 39 17.78 4.85 11.34
CA ALA A 39 18.05 6.22 11.77
C ALA A 39 17.50 7.31 10.84
N ASP A 40 17.50 7.04 9.53
CA ASP A 40 17.04 7.99 8.51
C ASP A 40 15.50 7.93 8.29
N CYS A 41 14.81 7.01 8.94
CA CYS A 41 13.36 6.86 8.82
C CYS A 41 12.66 7.59 9.97
N PRO A 42 11.66 8.44 9.71
CA PRO A 42 10.86 9.07 10.75
C PRO A 42 10.18 8.04 11.65
N VAL A 43 10.29 8.23 12.97
CA VAL A 43 9.58 7.43 13.96
C VAL A 43 8.12 7.85 13.98
N ALA A 44 7.21 6.92 13.66
CA ALA A 44 5.77 7.14 13.61
C ALA A 44 5.03 5.99 14.35
N LEU A 45 5.47 5.70 15.58
CA LEU A 45 4.87 4.68 16.43
C LEU A 45 3.60 5.19 17.10
N GLU A 46 2.67 4.27 17.34
CA GLU A 46 1.43 4.50 18.07
C GLU A 46 1.59 4.13 19.54
N GLU A 47 0.62 4.53 20.36
CA GLU A 47 0.61 4.19 21.79
C GLU A 47 0.61 2.68 22.00
N GLY A 48 1.52 2.20 22.85
CA GLY A 48 1.68 0.77 23.13
C GLY A 48 2.57 -0.01 22.16
N GLU A 49 3.05 0.59 21.05
CA GLU A 49 4.06 -0.01 20.18
C GLU A 49 5.44 0.05 20.85
N VAL A 50 6.14 -1.09 20.93
CA VAL A 50 7.45 -1.20 21.61
C VAL A 50 8.57 -0.82 20.65
N HIS A 51 9.31 0.24 20.94
CA HIS A 51 10.44 0.72 20.15
C HIS A 51 11.78 0.22 20.71
N LEU A 52 12.51 -0.56 19.93
CA LEU A 52 13.91 -0.92 20.20
C LEU A 52 14.79 0.10 19.47
N LYS A 53 15.50 0.93 20.24
CA LYS A 53 16.21 2.12 19.72
C LYS A 53 17.63 1.82 19.23
N THR A 54 18.20 0.70 19.65
CA THR A 54 19.57 0.31 19.32
C THR A 54 19.62 -1.08 18.71
N ILE A 55 20.61 -1.31 17.88
CA ILE A 55 20.89 -2.64 17.30
C ILE A 55 21.04 -3.68 18.42
N ARG A 56 21.70 -3.30 19.51
CA ARG A 56 21.89 -4.19 20.66
C ARG A 56 20.54 -4.61 21.28
N GLU A 57 19.64 -3.67 21.52
CA GLU A 57 18.29 -3.99 22.01
C GLU A 57 17.56 -4.94 21.07
N ALA A 58 17.65 -4.73 19.76
CA ALA A 58 17.00 -5.58 18.77
C ALA A 58 17.60 -7.00 18.71
N VAL A 59 18.91 -7.15 18.90
CA VAL A 59 19.58 -8.44 18.98
C VAL A 59 19.25 -9.14 20.31
N ASP A 60 19.32 -8.41 21.44
CA ASP A 60 19.01 -8.94 22.79
C ASP A 60 17.52 -9.30 22.93
N TYR A 61 16.64 -8.65 22.15
CA TYR A 61 15.22 -9.01 22.07
C TYR A 61 15.02 -10.44 21.57
N ASN A 62 15.97 -10.96 20.78
CA ASN A 62 16.03 -12.32 20.26
C ASN A 62 14.74 -12.78 19.59
N PRO A 63 14.30 -12.13 18.49
CA PRO A 63 13.08 -12.47 17.80
C PRO A 63 13.18 -13.82 17.08
N VAL A 64 12.07 -14.57 17.00
CA VAL A 64 11.99 -15.80 16.20
C VAL A 64 11.91 -15.51 14.71
N ALA A 65 11.42 -14.32 14.35
CA ALA A 65 11.41 -13.83 12.98
C ALA A 65 11.48 -12.30 12.93
N VAL A 66 12.04 -11.78 11.82
CA VAL A 66 12.11 -10.36 11.49
C VAL A 66 11.34 -10.14 10.20
N PHE A 67 10.40 -9.19 10.20
CA PHE A 67 9.59 -8.84 9.04
C PHE A 67 10.01 -7.49 8.48
N ALA A 68 10.20 -7.39 7.17
CA ALA A 68 10.44 -6.13 6.49
C ALA A 68 9.73 -6.05 5.13
N PRO A 69 9.07 -4.92 4.82
CA PRO A 69 8.58 -4.64 3.48
C PRO A 69 9.65 -3.94 2.60
N GLY A 70 10.85 -3.75 3.13
CA GLY A 70 12.02 -3.21 2.43
C GLY A 70 12.77 -4.27 1.63
N ASN A 71 13.93 -3.89 1.10
CA ASN A 71 14.73 -4.74 0.21
C ASN A 71 15.79 -5.58 0.94
N TYR A 72 15.96 -5.41 2.24
CA TYR A 72 16.94 -6.12 3.04
C TYR A 72 16.54 -6.19 4.52
N ILE A 73 17.09 -7.17 5.21
CA ILE A 73 17.17 -7.27 6.67
C ILE A 73 18.60 -7.63 7.00
N PRO A 74 19.27 -6.87 7.90
CA PRO A 74 20.61 -7.23 8.37
C PRO A 74 20.66 -8.67 8.91
N ASP A 75 21.65 -9.43 8.49
CA ASP A 75 21.83 -10.85 8.84
C ASP A 75 22.13 -11.08 10.33
N PHE A 76 22.70 -10.07 11.00
CA PHE A 76 23.01 -10.14 12.44
C PHE A 76 21.76 -10.11 13.35
N PHE A 77 20.59 -9.74 12.86
CA PHE A 77 19.36 -9.92 13.65
C PHE A 77 19.03 -11.40 13.79
N PRO A 78 18.70 -11.88 15.01
CA PRO A 78 18.27 -13.27 15.19
C PRO A 78 16.97 -13.61 14.48
N GLY A 79 16.74 -14.92 14.26
CA GLY A 79 15.49 -15.43 13.70
C GLY A 79 15.42 -15.39 12.17
N VAL A 80 14.28 -15.87 11.66
CA VAL A 80 13.99 -16.00 10.22
C VAL A 80 13.71 -14.63 9.61
N LYS A 81 14.34 -14.29 8.48
CA LYS A 81 14.13 -13.04 7.74
C LYS A 81 12.99 -13.18 6.75
N VAL A 82 11.96 -12.39 6.91
CA VAL A 82 10.72 -12.49 6.14
C VAL A 82 10.50 -11.22 5.31
N ALA A 83 10.52 -11.37 4.00
CA ALA A 83 10.16 -10.30 3.07
C ALA A 83 8.66 -10.16 2.96
N LEU A 84 8.16 -8.92 3.14
CA LEU A 84 6.82 -8.51 2.77
C LEU A 84 6.92 -7.50 1.62
N PHE A 85 5.96 -7.53 0.70
CA PHE A 85 6.02 -6.59 -0.42
C PHE A 85 5.27 -5.29 -0.10
N HIS A 86 5.83 -4.16 -0.54
CA HIS A 86 5.26 -2.84 -0.29
C HIS A 86 4.28 -2.35 -1.35
N GLY A 87 4.19 -3.04 -2.49
CA GLY A 87 3.28 -2.66 -3.58
C GLY A 87 2.92 -3.83 -4.47
N TYR A 88 1.82 -3.68 -5.18
CA TYR A 88 1.23 -4.73 -6.03
C TYR A 88 1.73 -4.69 -7.49
N ALA A 89 2.20 -3.55 -7.95
CA ALA A 89 2.47 -3.33 -9.37
C ALA A 89 3.81 -3.91 -9.80
N ILE A 90 3.77 -5.05 -10.47
CA ILE A 90 4.94 -5.75 -11.00
C ILE A 90 5.45 -5.10 -12.30
N GLN A 91 4.58 -4.49 -13.10
CA GLN A 91 4.91 -4.03 -14.46
C GLN A 91 4.97 -2.51 -14.62
N LYS A 92 5.18 -1.76 -13.55
CA LYS A 92 5.23 -0.28 -13.61
C LYS A 92 6.37 0.30 -14.44
N ARG A 93 7.43 -0.47 -14.64
CA ARG A 93 8.61 -0.10 -15.43
C ARG A 93 8.99 -1.29 -16.29
N ILE A 94 8.69 -1.23 -17.57
CA ILE A 94 9.03 -2.29 -18.54
C ILE A 94 10.55 -2.53 -18.55
N GLU A 95 11.34 -1.48 -18.34
CA GLU A 95 12.82 -1.52 -18.33
C GLU A 95 13.43 -2.07 -17.03
N ALA A 96 12.62 -2.29 -15.97
CA ALA A 96 13.07 -2.72 -14.64
C ALA A 96 12.26 -3.91 -14.09
N ILE A 97 11.72 -4.75 -14.95
CA ILE A 97 11.02 -5.99 -14.56
C ILE A 97 11.96 -6.87 -13.74
N ASP A 98 13.22 -6.98 -14.16
CA ASP A 98 14.22 -7.81 -13.49
C ASP A 98 14.54 -7.31 -12.07
N ASP A 99 14.50 -6.00 -11.81
CA ASP A 99 14.78 -5.44 -10.48
C ASP A 99 13.70 -5.83 -9.45
N HIS A 100 12.45 -5.98 -9.88
CA HIS A 100 11.35 -6.38 -8.99
C HIS A 100 11.51 -7.83 -8.48
N PHE A 101 12.08 -8.71 -9.29
CA PHE A 101 12.31 -10.12 -8.96
C PHE A 101 13.74 -10.43 -8.53
N THR A 102 14.55 -9.41 -8.28
CA THR A 102 15.93 -9.61 -7.83
C THR A 102 15.98 -10.22 -6.43
N VAL A 103 16.53 -11.43 -6.32
CA VAL A 103 16.82 -12.09 -5.05
C VAL A 103 18.22 -11.69 -4.58
N ARG A 104 18.27 -10.91 -3.50
CA ARG A 104 19.53 -10.34 -2.96
C ARG A 104 20.14 -11.16 -1.81
N GLY A 105 19.54 -12.28 -1.45
CA GLY A 105 20.05 -13.17 -0.38
C GLY A 105 19.76 -12.70 1.05
N TRP A 106 18.94 -11.67 1.24
CA TRP A 106 18.64 -11.10 2.55
C TRP A 106 17.48 -11.76 3.29
N PHE A 107 16.74 -12.66 2.63
CA PHE A 107 15.51 -13.22 3.17
C PHE A 107 15.48 -14.74 3.07
N ASP A 108 14.98 -15.37 4.12
CA ASP A 108 14.71 -16.79 4.19
C ASP A 108 13.31 -17.13 3.66
N ILE A 109 12.38 -16.18 3.76
CA ILE A 109 10.99 -16.34 3.32
C ILE A 109 10.56 -15.09 2.54
N TYR A 110 9.89 -15.32 1.41
CA TYR A 110 9.18 -14.30 0.64
C TYR A 110 7.68 -14.54 0.73
N CYS A 111 6.95 -13.57 1.31
CA CYS A 111 5.49 -13.54 1.40
C CYS A 111 4.94 -12.74 0.22
N THR A 112 4.48 -13.43 -0.82
CA THR A 112 3.99 -12.78 -2.06
C THR A 112 2.54 -12.33 -1.94
N GLN A 113 2.19 -11.24 -2.67
CA GLN A 113 0.88 -10.61 -2.58
C GLN A 113 -0.23 -11.37 -3.31
N GLY A 114 0.12 -12.22 -4.29
CA GLY A 114 -0.88 -12.93 -5.06
C GLY A 114 -0.35 -13.55 -6.36
N PRO A 115 -1.27 -14.08 -7.21
CA PRO A 115 -0.93 -14.85 -8.42
C PRO A 115 -0.06 -14.12 -9.44
N SER A 116 -0.04 -12.80 -9.40
CA SER A 116 0.78 -11.99 -10.33
C SER A 116 2.28 -12.04 -10.02
N SER A 117 2.67 -12.35 -8.77
CA SER A 117 4.07 -12.40 -8.34
C SER A 117 4.51 -13.80 -7.91
N THR A 118 3.63 -14.59 -7.32
CA THR A 118 3.94 -15.90 -6.75
C THR A 118 4.65 -16.86 -7.70
N PRO A 119 4.21 -17.06 -8.96
CA PRO A 119 4.86 -18.01 -9.88
C PRO A 119 6.32 -17.65 -10.14
N TYR A 120 6.65 -16.36 -10.28
CA TYR A 120 8.02 -15.90 -10.52
C TYR A 120 8.93 -16.19 -9.32
N PHE A 121 8.48 -15.87 -8.10
CA PHE A 121 9.26 -16.17 -6.90
C PHE A 121 9.36 -17.66 -6.62
N LYS A 122 8.35 -18.46 -6.98
CA LYS A 122 8.41 -19.94 -6.91
C LYS A 122 9.44 -20.52 -7.87
N GLU A 123 9.63 -19.93 -9.05
CA GLU A 123 10.70 -20.34 -9.97
C GLU A 123 12.07 -20.02 -9.38
N LEU A 124 12.25 -18.82 -8.83
CA LEU A 124 13.49 -18.42 -8.15
C LEU A 124 13.77 -19.29 -6.90
N GLU A 125 12.75 -19.67 -6.13
CA GLU A 125 12.88 -20.64 -5.03
C GLU A 125 13.47 -21.97 -5.52
N ARG A 126 12.98 -22.50 -6.65
CA ARG A 126 13.51 -23.74 -7.24
C ARG A 126 14.94 -23.58 -7.73
N GLN A 127 15.25 -22.43 -8.33
CA GLN A 127 16.58 -22.15 -8.89
C GLN A 127 17.65 -21.98 -7.79
N TYR A 128 17.33 -21.20 -6.74
CA TYR A 128 18.31 -20.85 -5.70
C TYR A 128 18.31 -21.78 -4.50
N GLY A 129 17.18 -22.34 -4.11
CA GLY A 129 17.06 -23.37 -3.07
C GLY A 129 17.21 -22.92 -1.61
N PHE A 130 17.69 -21.68 -1.35
CA PHE A 130 18.00 -21.22 0.01
C PHE A 130 16.87 -20.47 0.70
N PHE A 131 15.76 -20.15 0.02
CA PHE A 131 14.60 -19.47 0.61
C PHE A 131 13.30 -20.22 0.30
N ARG A 132 12.20 -19.80 0.95
CA ARG A 132 10.85 -20.32 0.71
C ARG A 132 9.91 -19.20 0.30
N VAL A 133 8.89 -19.55 -0.50
CA VAL A 133 7.89 -18.61 -0.99
C VAL A 133 6.49 -19.04 -0.56
N TYR A 134 5.74 -18.13 0.01
CA TYR A 134 4.34 -18.33 0.39
C TYR A 134 3.48 -17.21 -0.17
N GLU A 135 2.35 -17.55 -0.79
CA GLU A 135 1.34 -16.56 -1.15
C GLU A 135 0.50 -16.25 0.08
N THR A 136 0.64 -15.04 0.60
CA THR A 136 0.01 -14.62 1.86
C THR A 136 -0.97 -13.46 1.69
N GLY A 137 -1.00 -12.85 0.51
CA GLY A 137 -1.72 -11.60 0.31
C GLY A 137 -0.89 -10.38 0.72
N TRP A 138 -1.58 -9.24 0.84
CA TRP A 138 -0.95 -7.96 1.16
C TRP A 138 -1.52 -7.40 2.47
N PRO A 139 -0.77 -7.44 3.59
CA PRO A 139 -1.29 -7.08 4.92
C PRO A 139 -1.91 -5.68 4.98
N LYS A 140 -1.38 -4.73 4.21
CA LYS A 140 -1.96 -3.39 4.12
C LYS A 140 -3.42 -3.39 3.66
N ALA A 141 -3.82 -4.35 2.85
CA ALA A 141 -5.20 -4.47 2.38
C ALA A 141 -6.17 -4.94 3.46
N ASP A 142 -5.70 -5.71 4.44
CA ASP A 142 -6.57 -6.33 5.46
C ASP A 142 -7.33 -5.27 6.28
N THR A 143 -6.70 -4.13 6.54
CA THR A 143 -7.33 -3.00 7.26
C THR A 143 -8.56 -2.45 6.54
N TYR A 144 -8.61 -2.55 5.21
CA TYR A 144 -9.66 -1.95 4.37
C TYR A 144 -10.74 -2.94 3.93
N PHE A 145 -10.45 -4.24 4.04
CA PHE A 145 -11.32 -5.30 3.56
C PHE A 145 -11.82 -6.22 4.67
N SER A 146 -11.69 -5.78 5.93
CA SER A 146 -12.29 -6.50 7.06
C SER A 146 -13.82 -6.50 6.95
N PRO A 147 -14.52 -7.52 7.48
CA PRO A 147 -15.99 -7.57 7.47
C PRO A 147 -16.64 -6.32 8.07
N GLU A 148 -16.02 -5.73 9.10
CA GLU A 148 -16.52 -4.54 9.79
C GLU A 148 -16.46 -3.29 8.90
N THR A 149 -15.50 -3.20 8.00
CA THR A 149 -15.36 -2.08 7.04
C THR A 149 -16.29 -2.21 5.83
N GLN A 150 -16.88 -3.39 5.59
CA GLN A 150 -17.77 -3.65 4.46
C GLN A 150 -19.23 -3.19 4.69
N LEU A 151 -19.61 -2.84 5.92
CA LEU A 151 -20.97 -2.42 6.29
C LEU A 151 -21.21 -0.92 6.06
N ARG A 152 -20.68 -0.36 5.00
CA ARG A 152 -20.83 1.05 4.68
C ARG A 152 -22.26 1.39 4.19
N PRO A 153 -22.86 2.49 4.67
CA PRO A 153 -24.08 3.03 4.07
C PRO A 153 -23.84 3.40 2.60
N ARG A 154 -24.82 3.18 1.76
CA ARG A 154 -24.77 3.62 0.36
C ARG A 154 -24.77 5.16 0.31
N ASN A 155 -23.93 5.73 -0.54
CA ASN A 155 -23.96 7.17 -0.79
C ASN A 155 -25.27 7.56 -1.49
N ASP A 156 -25.83 8.70 -1.15
CA ASP A 156 -27.02 9.26 -1.83
C ASP A 156 -26.70 9.61 -3.29
N ARG A 157 -25.46 10.04 -3.55
CA ARG A 157 -24.94 10.34 -4.88
C ARG A 157 -23.71 9.47 -5.17
N PRO A 158 -23.51 9.02 -6.42
CA PRO A 158 -22.30 8.25 -6.77
C PRO A 158 -21.04 9.06 -6.45
N VAL A 159 -20.11 8.43 -5.74
CA VAL A 159 -18.80 9.01 -5.40
C VAL A 159 -17.75 8.49 -6.36
N ILE A 160 -17.12 9.38 -7.10
CA ILE A 160 -16.05 9.07 -8.05
C ILE A 160 -14.70 9.39 -7.41
N LEU A 161 -13.83 8.40 -7.27
CA LEU A 161 -12.45 8.60 -6.83
C LEU A 161 -11.55 8.80 -8.05
N TYR A 162 -10.78 9.90 -8.04
CA TYR A 162 -9.79 10.19 -9.08
C TYR A 162 -8.38 10.29 -8.49
N PRO A 163 -7.61 9.19 -8.50
CA PRO A 163 -6.23 9.11 -8.03
C PRO A 163 -5.22 8.95 -9.18
N PRO A 164 -4.92 9.99 -9.97
CA PRO A 164 -3.97 9.87 -11.08
C PRO A 164 -2.57 9.49 -10.60
N THR A 165 -1.79 8.86 -11.48
CA THR A 165 -0.36 8.60 -11.24
C THR A 165 0.47 9.88 -11.38
N PHE A 166 1.74 9.80 -10.95
CA PHE A 166 2.68 10.92 -11.06
C PHE A 166 3.64 10.80 -12.26
N THR A 167 3.66 9.65 -12.95
CA THR A 167 4.58 9.41 -14.06
C THR A 167 4.14 10.20 -15.28
N ARG A 168 4.95 11.17 -15.70
CA ARG A 168 4.62 12.20 -16.69
C ARG A 168 3.94 11.67 -17.97
N ASN A 169 4.46 10.57 -18.53
CA ASN A 169 3.98 10.02 -19.82
C ASN A 169 2.66 9.25 -19.71
N VAL A 170 2.19 8.93 -18.51
CA VAL A 170 0.96 8.15 -18.27
C VAL A 170 0.04 8.83 -17.25
N CYS A 171 0.37 10.05 -16.83
CA CYS A 171 -0.44 10.85 -15.92
C CYS A 171 -1.59 11.51 -16.67
N SER A 172 -2.81 11.18 -16.30
CA SER A 172 -4.01 11.76 -16.91
C SER A 172 -4.38 13.16 -16.37
N ALA A 173 -3.78 13.58 -15.24
CA ALA A 173 -4.18 14.81 -14.58
C ALA A 173 -4.11 16.08 -15.45
N PRO A 174 -3.06 16.33 -16.28
CA PRO A 174 -3.04 17.51 -17.15
C PRO A 174 -4.10 17.47 -18.25
N HIS A 175 -4.59 16.28 -18.62
CA HIS A 175 -5.49 16.09 -19.75
C HIS A 175 -6.97 16.07 -19.35
N LEU A 176 -7.31 15.64 -18.14
CA LEU A 176 -8.70 15.47 -17.70
C LEU A 176 -9.25 16.61 -16.85
N MET A 177 -8.48 17.67 -16.63
CA MET A 177 -8.87 18.76 -15.73
C MET A 177 -10.18 19.44 -16.19
N LYS A 178 -10.29 19.76 -17.47
CA LYS A 178 -11.48 20.40 -18.03
C LYS A 178 -12.70 19.48 -18.05
N GLU A 179 -12.50 18.23 -18.36
CA GLU A 179 -13.54 17.20 -18.39
C GLU A 179 -14.10 16.95 -16.99
N ILE A 180 -13.23 16.85 -15.98
CA ILE A 180 -13.65 16.66 -14.60
C ILE A 180 -14.41 17.90 -14.09
N GLU A 181 -13.94 19.12 -14.40
CA GLU A 181 -14.66 20.35 -14.08
C GLU A 181 -16.06 20.39 -14.72
N LEU A 182 -16.16 20.02 -15.99
CA LEU A 182 -17.44 19.94 -16.69
C LEU A 182 -18.37 18.89 -16.06
N LEU A 183 -17.85 17.68 -15.76
CA LEU A 183 -18.63 16.61 -15.16
C LEU A 183 -19.07 16.97 -13.73
N ALA A 184 -18.24 17.65 -12.95
CA ALA A 184 -18.58 18.12 -11.62
C ALA A 184 -19.76 19.11 -11.64
N LYS A 185 -19.84 19.97 -12.66
CA LYS A 185 -20.94 20.94 -12.82
C LYS A 185 -22.22 20.33 -13.41
N THR A 186 -22.12 19.25 -14.20
CA THR A 186 -23.24 18.76 -15.01
C THR A 186 -23.83 17.44 -14.54
N LYS A 187 -23.09 16.67 -13.73
CA LYS A 187 -23.54 15.33 -13.25
C LYS A 187 -23.79 15.35 -11.74
N PRO A 188 -24.79 14.62 -11.25
CA PRO A 188 -25.07 14.51 -9.84
C PRO A 188 -24.12 13.52 -9.14
N TRP A 189 -22.82 13.68 -9.33
CA TRP A 189 -21.77 12.86 -8.77
C TRP A 189 -20.94 13.66 -7.75
N ASP A 190 -20.48 12.99 -6.72
CA ASP A 190 -19.49 13.56 -5.82
C ASP A 190 -18.11 13.07 -6.23
N TRP A 191 -17.10 13.92 -6.13
CA TRP A 191 -15.75 13.64 -6.55
C TRP A 191 -14.79 13.68 -5.36
N ILE A 192 -13.92 12.69 -5.26
CA ILE A 192 -12.74 12.71 -4.39
C ILE A 192 -11.52 12.67 -5.27
N ILE A 193 -10.73 13.73 -5.27
CA ILE A 193 -9.50 13.86 -6.05
C ILE A 193 -8.33 13.75 -5.08
N THR A 194 -7.37 12.88 -5.35
CA THR A 194 -6.18 12.77 -4.53
C THR A 194 -4.96 12.46 -5.37
N PHE A 195 -3.87 13.19 -5.13
CA PHE A 195 -2.65 13.05 -5.91
C PHE A 195 -1.58 12.24 -5.19
N HIS A 196 -0.78 11.51 -5.96
CA HIS A 196 0.41 10.88 -5.43
C HIS A 196 1.40 11.95 -4.92
N PRO A 197 2.11 11.75 -3.77
CA PRO A 197 3.03 12.76 -3.22
C PRO A 197 4.15 13.20 -4.18
N LYS A 198 4.49 12.39 -5.18
CA LYS A 198 5.46 12.71 -6.23
C LYS A 198 4.89 13.51 -7.41
N LEU A 199 3.59 13.75 -7.46
CA LEU A 199 2.99 14.69 -8.41
C LEU A 199 3.11 16.08 -7.79
N THR A 200 4.12 16.84 -8.23
CA THR A 200 4.52 18.11 -7.64
C THR A 200 4.33 19.31 -8.58
N ASP A 201 3.71 19.10 -9.73
CA ASP A 201 3.41 20.19 -10.68
C ASP A 201 2.42 21.20 -10.04
N PRO A 202 2.86 22.45 -9.79
CA PRO A 202 2.05 23.41 -9.06
C PRO A 202 0.80 23.86 -9.83
N ASP A 203 0.87 23.92 -11.16
CA ASP A 203 -0.25 24.38 -11.99
C ASP A 203 -1.36 23.33 -12.02
N ILE A 204 -0.98 22.05 -12.11
CA ILE A 204 -1.93 20.94 -12.03
C ILE A 204 -2.59 20.91 -10.66
N ILE A 205 -1.81 21.00 -9.58
CA ILE A 205 -2.33 20.98 -8.20
C ILE A 205 -3.27 22.16 -7.97
N ALA A 206 -2.87 23.38 -8.36
CA ALA A 206 -3.67 24.58 -8.21
C ALA A 206 -4.99 24.50 -8.99
N GLY A 207 -4.94 23.96 -10.22
CA GLY A 207 -6.13 23.78 -11.05
C GLY A 207 -7.17 22.88 -10.39
N TYR A 208 -6.77 21.73 -9.84
CA TYR A 208 -7.71 20.81 -9.17
C TYR A 208 -8.18 21.34 -7.80
N LYS A 209 -7.34 22.08 -7.07
CA LYS A 209 -7.77 22.77 -5.84
C LYS A 209 -8.80 23.86 -6.13
N ARG A 210 -8.63 24.59 -7.24
CA ARG A 210 -9.63 25.57 -7.69
C ARG A 210 -10.96 24.89 -8.02
N ILE A 211 -10.94 23.77 -8.77
CA ILE A 211 -12.16 23.01 -9.07
C ILE A 211 -12.87 22.59 -7.78
N ALA A 212 -12.13 22.13 -6.78
CA ALA A 212 -12.70 21.74 -5.50
C ALA A 212 -13.26 22.94 -4.72
N ALA A 213 -12.63 24.11 -4.81
CA ALA A 213 -13.11 25.32 -4.16
C ALA A 213 -14.38 25.91 -4.81
N GLU A 214 -14.56 25.69 -6.12
CA GLU A 214 -15.69 26.22 -6.90
C GLU A 214 -16.89 25.27 -6.97
N ASN A 215 -16.77 24.01 -6.50
CA ASN A 215 -17.81 22.99 -6.61
C ASN A 215 -17.97 22.21 -5.30
N ASP A 216 -19.10 22.36 -4.61
CA ASP A 216 -19.38 21.71 -3.32
C ASP A 216 -19.36 20.17 -3.35
N ASN A 217 -19.51 19.59 -4.54
CA ASN A 217 -19.46 18.14 -4.78
C ASN A 217 -18.05 17.61 -5.12
N VAL A 218 -17.01 18.44 -5.00
CA VAL A 218 -15.62 18.05 -5.26
C VAL A 218 -14.78 18.22 -4.01
N THR A 219 -14.12 17.17 -3.59
CA THR A 219 -13.16 17.21 -2.47
C THR A 219 -11.75 16.92 -2.98
N PHE A 220 -10.79 17.82 -2.74
CA PHE A 220 -9.38 17.55 -2.95
C PHE A 220 -8.76 17.03 -1.65
N PHE A 221 -8.38 15.73 -1.63
CA PHE A 221 -7.93 15.05 -0.43
C PHE A 221 -6.40 14.99 -0.37
N GLU A 222 -5.81 15.56 0.67
CA GLU A 222 -4.36 15.61 0.93
C GLU A 222 -3.91 14.73 2.13
N GLY A 223 -4.84 14.01 2.76
CA GLY A 223 -4.52 13.17 3.91
C GLY A 223 -3.59 11.99 3.59
N PRO A 224 -2.92 11.42 4.60
CA PRO A 224 -1.98 10.31 4.43
C PRO A 224 -2.67 8.99 4.08
N ASP A 225 -3.86 8.75 4.59
CA ASP A 225 -4.60 7.51 4.35
C ASP A 225 -5.49 7.59 3.10
N LYS A 226 -4.85 7.37 1.95
CA LYS A 226 -5.54 7.38 0.65
C LYS A 226 -6.27 6.07 0.37
N MET A 227 -5.95 5.01 1.08
CA MET A 227 -6.60 3.71 0.88
C MET A 227 -8.03 3.71 1.43
N SER A 228 -8.33 4.45 2.51
CA SER A 228 -9.70 4.61 3.03
C SER A 228 -10.66 5.23 2.01
N LEU A 229 -10.12 5.97 1.02
CA LEU A 229 -10.92 6.55 -0.06
C LEU A 229 -11.55 5.48 -0.96
N LEU A 230 -10.91 4.31 -1.09
CA LEU A 230 -11.48 3.18 -1.85
C LEU A 230 -12.79 2.67 -1.24
N GLN A 231 -12.93 2.77 0.08
CA GLN A 231 -14.16 2.39 0.76
C GLN A 231 -15.28 3.42 0.57
N ARG A 232 -14.95 4.65 0.27
CA ARG A 232 -15.90 5.76 0.06
C ARG A 232 -16.38 5.87 -1.39
N ALA A 233 -15.62 5.34 -2.34
CA ALA A 233 -15.89 5.47 -3.76
C ALA A 233 -16.84 4.39 -4.28
N ASP A 234 -17.78 4.77 -5.15
CA ASP A 234 -18.64 3.86 -5.91
C ASP A 234 -18.02 3.53 -7.28
N ALA A 235 -17.20 4.44 -7.81
CA ALA A 235 -16.41 4.23 -9.03
C ALA A 235 -15.03 4.89 -8.92
N MET A 236 -14.08 4.42 -9.72
CA MET A 236 -12.75 5.01 -9.79
C MET A 236 -12.39 5.34 -11.23
N LEU A 237 -12.02 6.60 -11.46
CA LEU A 237 -11.37 7.05 -12.69
C LEU A 237 -9.87 7.11 -12.42
N CYS A 238 -9.08 6.31 -13.11
CA CYS A 238 -7.64 6.27 -12.89
C CYS A 238 -6.85 5.92 -14.15
N ASP A 239 -5.61 6.30 -14.12
CA ASP A 239 -4.57 5.84 -15.05
C ASP A 239 -3.76 4.68 -14.45
N SER A 240 -2.53 4.44 -14.87
CA SER A 240 -1.65 3.35 -14.40
C SER A 240 -1.19 3.53 -12.94
N SER A 241 -2.13 3.65 -12.00
CA SER A 241 -1.84 3.76 -10.56
C SER A 241 -1.97 2.42 -9.84
N SER A 242 -1.05 2.13 -8.90
CA SER A 242 -1.10 0.91 -8.08
C SER A 242 -2.32 0.84 -7.13
N ILE A 243 -3.02 1.96 -6.93
CA ILE A 243 -4.26 2.00 -6.13
C ILE A 243 -5.40 1.16 -6.78
N ILE A 244 -5.33 0.94 -8.11
CA ILE A 244 -6.26 0.08 -8.86
C ILE A 244 -6.36 -1.32 -8.24
N LEU A 245 -5.23 -1.88 -7.84
CA LEU A 245 -5.18 -3.23 -7.30
C LEU A 245 -5.83 -3.33 -5.92
N GLY A 246 -5.83 -2.23 -5.16
CA GLY A 246 -6.61 -2.13 -3.94
C GLY A 246 -8.14 -2.18 -4.19
N SER A 247 -8.61 -1.62 -5.31
CA SER A 247 -10.04 -1.67 -5.66
C SER A 247 -10.50 -3.05 -6.15
N CYS A 248 -9.61 -3.83 -6.79
CA CYS A 248 -9.94 -5.17 -7.31
C CYS A 248 -10.00 -6.25 -6.23
N SER A 249 -9.36 -6.03 -5.07
CA SER A 249 -9.34 -7.02 -3.97
C SER A 249 -10.58 -6.99 -3.08
N SER A 250 -11.48 -6.01 -3.25
CA SER A 250 -12.74 -5.98 -2.49
C SER A 250 -13.67 -7.08 -2.99
N GLN A 251 -13.89 -8.11 -2.17
CA GLN A 251 -14.80 -9.24 -2.49
C GLN A 251 -16.29 -8.88 -2.48
N THR A 252 -16.66 -7.64 -2.34
CA THR A 252 -18.05 -7.20 -2.43
C THR A 252 -18.49 -7.20 -3.90
N ARG A 253 -18.89 -8.36 -4.38
CA ARG A 253 -19.40 -8.63 -5.74
C ARG A 253 -20.65 -7.82 -6.14
N ARG A 254 -21.04 -6.77 -5.43
CA ARG A 254 -22.21 -5.98 -5.81
C ARG A 254 -21.91 -4.64 -6.46
N HIS A 255 -20.75 -4.04 -6.26
CA HIS A 255 -20.35 -2.80 -6.93
C HIS A 255 -18.81 -2.64 -6.86
N LEU A 256 -18.09 -3.38 -7.71
CA LEU A 256 -16.72 -2.97 -8.03
C LEU A 256 -16.79 -1.56 -8.64
N PRO A 257 -15.95 -0.63 -8.24
CA PRO A 257 -15.79 0.61 -9.01
C PRO A 257 -15.58 0.23 -10.47
N GLN A 258 -16.41 0.74 -11.36
CA GLN A 258 -16.22 0.46 -12.77
C GLN A 258 -14.88 1.08 -13.19
N PHE A 259 -14.02 0.25 -13.74
CA PHE A 259 -12.77 0.72 -14.34
C PHE A 259 -13.12 1.48 -15.60
N ILE A 260 -12.96 2.78 -15.57
CA ILE A 260 -13.04 3.63 -16.77
C ILE A 260 -11.60 3.98 -17.10
N PRO A 261 -10.99 3.35 -18.13
CA PRO A 261 -9.64 3.74 -18.54
C PRO A 261 -9.67 5.18 -19.06
N ALA A 262 -8.70 5.97 -18.62
CA ALA A 262 -8.49 7.28 -19.22
C ALA A 262 -8.07 7.10 -20.70
N PRO A 263 -8.54 7.95 -21.62
CA PRO A 263 -8.04 7.93 -22.99
C PRO A 263 -6.53 8.22 -22.99
N ILE A 264 -5.79 7.39 -23.71
CA ILE A 264 -4.33 7.49 -23.90
C ILE A 264 -4.04 8.68 -24.84
#